data_fe55668f6ed00f1fd6d40cce16b0913e
#
_entry.id   fe55668f6ed00f1fd6d40cce16b0913e
#
_cell.length_a   1.000
_cell.length_b   1.000
_cell.length_c   1.000
_cell.angle_alpha   90.00
_cell.angle_beta   90.00
_cell.angle_gamma   90.00
#
_symmetry.space_group_name_H-M   'P 1'
#
loop_
_entity.id
_entity.type
_entity.pdbx_description
1 polymer ?
#
loop_
_entity_poly.entity_id
_entity_poly.type
_entity_poly.pdbx_seq_one_letter_code
_entity_poly.pdbx_strand_id
1 'polypeptide(L)'
;MTLLYRAGSRALARLRAEGLGPGKVSALVGPATGPRWLAFARLDWALHQSGLLTADEEGRRVLLVGASAGAWRMAALATAEPEAALDRLCAAYIRQSFDPDPSPAEVTRAYRRLLREVFPNPIAGHMLTNLERHLGVIVSRAVGAWPKHRSGQLLLFARAFATNALHPSGLARSFRRTLLCAHPGTWPLSPSGDVAPLTPENLHDALLASGSVPGYFEPVRIAGAPAGDYLDGGVTDYHLAQPVTDRPIVLLPHHGPRVAASWFDKHLPWRNSSAELLED
;
A
#
# COMPACT_ATOMS: atom_id res chain seq x y z
N MET A 1 -16.40 19.76 2.72
CA MET A 1 -16.30 18.32 2.34
C MET A 1 -16.66 17.51 3.56
N THR A 2 -17.69 16.67 3.49
CA THR A 2 -18.17 15.89 4.64
C THR A 2 -17.51 14.51 4.59
N LEU A 3 -16.88 14.07 5.69
CA LEU A 3 -16.39 12.70 5.82
C LEU A 3 -17.58 11.79 6.13
N LEU A 4 -17.69 10.70 5.37
CA LEU A 4 -18.64 9.64 5.65
C LEU A 4 -17.91 8.52 6.38
N TYR A 5 -18.39 8.18 7.57
CA TYR A 5 -17.87 7.07 8.37
C TYR A 5 -18.73 5.83 8.14
N ARG A 6 -18.07 4.72 7.91
CA ARG A 6 -18.66 3.38 7.87
C ARG A 6 -17.82 2.46 8.74
N ALA A 7 -18.45 1.60 9.51
CA ALA A 7 -17.77 0.63 10.35
C ALA A 7 -18.39 -0.74 10.14
N GLY A 8 -17.59 -1.76 10.08
CA GLY A 8 -18.01 -3.15 10.15
C GLY A 8 -18.60 -3.46 11.52
N SER A 9 -19.27 -4.60 11.65
CA SER A 9 -20.01 -4.95 12.86
C SER A 9 -19.11 -5.05 14.09
N ARG A 10 -17.93 -5.65 13.97
CA ARG A 10 -16.95 -5.80 15.05
C ARG A 10 -16.34 -4.44 15.44
N ALA A 11 -15.88 -3.66 14.48
CA ALA A 11 -15.35 -2.32 14.73
C ALA A 11 -16.41 -1.41 15.34
N LEU A 12 -17.66 -1.44 14.86
CA LEU A 12 -18.76 -0.64 15.42
C LEU A 12 -19.07 -0.99 16.88
N ALA A 13 -19.11 -2.30 17.20
CA ALA A 13 -19.31 -2.74 18.58
C ALA A 13 -18.21 -2.22 19.51
N ARG A 14 -16.96 -2.29 19.06
CA ARG A 14 -15.80 -1.81 19.80
C ARG A 14 -15.82 -0.28 19.98
N LEU A 15 -16.10 0.45 18.90
CA LEU A 15 -16.22 1.91 18.95
C LEU A 15 -17.33 2.39 19.89
N ARG A 16 -18.46 1.66 19.96
CA ARG A 16 -19.55 1.97 20.90
C ARG A 16 -19.18 1.70 22.36
N ALA A 17 -18.40 0.65 22.61
CA ALA A 17 -17.99 0.27 23.96
C ALA A 17 -16.86 1.14 24.51
N GLU A 18 -15.87 1.48 23.68
CA GLU A 18 -14.59 2.04 24.14
C GLU A 18 -14.26 3.40 23.51
N GLY A 19 -15.02 3.83 22.51
CA GLY A 19 -14.69 5.02 21.71
C GLY A 19 -13.45 4.82 20.82
N LEU A 20 -13.12 5.87 20.05
CA LEU A 20 -11.89 5.96 19.27
C LEU A 20 -10.88 6.83 20.03
N GLY A 21 -9.66 6.34 20.21
CA GLY A 21 -8.62 7.05 20.96
C GLY A 21 -7.23 6.47 20.71
N PRO A 22 -6.19 7.11 21.29
CA PRO A 22 -4.81 6.60 21.26
C PRO A 22 -4.73 5.14 21.73
N GLY A 23 -3.86 4.35 21.08
CA GLY A 23 -3.66 2.94 21.42
C GLY A 23 -4.78 1.98 20.97
N LYS A 24 -5.91 2.49 20.43
CA LYS A 24 -7.04 1.65 20.01
C LYS A 24 -7.05 1.27 18.54
N VAL A 25 -6.31 2.01 17.72
CA VAL A 25 -6.17 1.73 16.29
C VAL A 25 -5.10 0.66 16.07
N SER A 26 -5.47 -0.43 15.43
CA SER A 26 -4.55 -1.53 15.15
C SER A 26 -3.77 -1.34 13.86
N ALA A 27 -4.42 -0.75 12.86
CA ALA A 27 -3.80 -0.49 11.57
C ALA A 27 -4.43 0.73 10.88
N LEU A 28 -3.60 1.42 10.10
CA LEU A 28 -4.03 2.35 9.07
C LEU A 28 -3.62 1.78 7.72
N VAL A 29 -4.56 1.61 6.81
CA VAL A 29 -4.28 1.08 5.49
C VAL A 29 -4.35 2.17 4.43
N GLY A 30 -3.35 2.19 3.54
CA GLY A 30 -3.22 3.13 2.44
C GLY A 30 -3.52 2.47 1.09
N PRO A 31 -4.75 2.57 0.58
CA PRO A 31 -5.13 1.95 -0.68
C PRO A 31 -4.44 2.57 -1.90
N ALA A 32 -4.39 1.82 -2.99
CA ALA A 32 -3.92 2.30 -4.29
C ALA A 32 -4.94 3.29 -4.86
N THR A 33 -4.64 4.58 -4.83
CA THR A 33 -5.55 5.66 -5.23
C THR A 33 -5.03 6.50 -6.40
N GLY A 34 -3.81 6.22 -6.88
CA GLY A 34 -3.13 7.08 -7.84
C GLY A 34 -3.06 8.52 -7.34
N PRO A 35 -3.13 9.55 -8.21
CA PRO A 35 -3.02 10.97 -7.83
C PRO A 35 -4.03 11.45 -6.79
N ARG A 36 -5.15 10.74 -6.61
CA ARG A 36 -6.18 11.07 -5.61
C ARG A 36 -5.68 10.99 -4.18
N TRP A 37 -4.52 10.36 -3.94
CA TRP A 37 -3.91 10.30 -2.62
C TRP A 37 -3.68 11.69 -1.99
N LEU A 38 -3.47 12.72 -2.81
CA LEU A 38 -3.31 14.11 -2.34
C LEU A 38 -4.49 14.59 -1.49
N ALA A 39 -5.71 14.08 -1.76
CA ALA A 39 -6.88 14.41 -0.96
C ALA A 39 -6.84 13.85 0.47
N PHE A 40 -6.02 12.82 0.71
CA PHE A 40 -5.85 12.19 2.03
C PHE A 40 -4.72 12.78 2.86
N ALA A 41 -3.82 13.58 2.27
CA ALA A 41 -2.64 14.08 2.98
C ALA A 41 -3.01 14.86 4.26
N ARG A 42 -4.07 15.68 4.22
CA ARG A 42 -4.58 16.39 5.39
C ARG A 42 -5.25 15.49 6.42
N LEU A 43 -5.89 14.42 5.98
CA LEU A 43 -6.47 13.41 6.87
C LEU A 43 -5.36 12.63 7.57
N ASP A 44 -4.32 12.22 6.85
CA ASP A 44 -3.16 11.51 7.41
C ASP A 44 -2.47 12.34 8.49
N TRP A 45 -2.29 13.63 8.21
CA TRP A 45 -1.77 14.60 9.17
C TRP A 45 -2.65 14.71 10.42
N ALA A 46 -3.98 14.83 10.25
CA ALA A 46 -4.92 14.91 11.37
C ALA A 46 -4.94 13.62 12.20
N LEU A 47 -4.87 12.45 11.57
CA LEU A 47 -4.78 11.15 12.25
C LEU A 47 -3.51 11.03 13.09
N HIS A 48 -2.38 11.54 12.58
CA HIS A 48 -1.14 11.59 13.34
C HIS A 48 -1.27 12.54 14.55
N GLN A 49 -1.72 13.77 14.34
CA GLN A 49 -1.87 14.77 15.41
C GLN A 49 -2.86 14.37 16.51
N SER A 50 -3.90 13.62 16.16
CA SER A 50 -4.88 13.13 17.15
C SER A 50 -4.33 12.05 18.09
N GLY A 51 -3.09 11.58 17.89
CA GLY A 51 -2.50 10.49 18.66
C GLY A 51 -3.06 9.09 18.31
N LEU A 52 -3.92 8.97 17.31
CA LEU A 52 -4.52 7.67 16.92
C LEU A 52 -3.49 6.66 16.38
N LEU A 53 -2.34 7.15 15.92
CA LEU A 53 -1.27 6.32 15.34
C LEU A 53 -0.13 6.04 16.34
N THR A 54 -0.46 5.87 17.61
CA THR A 54 0.47 5.47 18.68
C THR A 54 0.28 4.02 19.07
N ALA A 55 1.34 3.38 19.57
CA ALA A 55 1.28 2.03 20.10
C ALA A 55 0.28 1.95 21.28
N ASP A 56 -0.27 0.76 21.51
CA ASP A 56 -1.15 0.52 22.63
C ASP A 56 -0.38 0.35 23.97
N GLU A 57 -1.11 0.14 25.06
CA GLU A 57 -0.54 -0.01 26.40
C GLU A 57 0.38 -1.22 26.54
N GLU A 58 0.20 -2.25 25.71
CA GLU A 58 1.08 -3.41 25.65
C GLU A 58 2.28 -3.21 24.70
N GLY A 59 2.45 -2.01 24.15
CA GLY A 59 3.53 -1.67 23.22
C GLY A 59 3.36 -2.26 21.81
N ARG A 60 2.16 -2.72 21.45
CA ARG A 60 1.86 -3.20 20.10
C ARG A 60 1.70 -2.04 19.15
N ARG A 61 2.55 -2.00 18.15
CA ARG A 61 2.62 -0.92 17.17
C ARG A 61 1.40 -0.88 16.27
N VAL A 62 1.07 0.33 15.78
CA VAL A 62 0.10 0.50 14.70
C VAL A 62 0.71 0.03 13.39
N LEU A 63 0.02 -0.84 12.66
CA LEU A 63 0.44 -1.29 11.34
C LEU A 63 0.10 -0.22 10.30
N LEU A 64 1.11 0.30 9.61
CA LEU A 64 0.94 1.20 8.47
C LEU A 64 1.17 0.40 7.19
N VAL A 65 0.09 -0.04 6.54
CA VAL A 65 0.17 -0.91 5.37
C VAL A 65 -0.31 -0.17 4.13
N GLY A 66 0.47 -0.17 3.07
CA GLY A 66 0.08 0.54 1.87
C GLY A 66 0.41 -0.17 0.57
N ALA A 67 -0.38 0.17 -0.47
CA ALA A 67 -0.14 -0.21 -1.86
C ALA A 67 -0.10 1.04 -2.74
N SER A 68 0.78 1.07 -3.74
CA SER A 68 0.94 2.20 -4.67
C SER A 68 1.23 3.52 -3.93
N ALA A 69 0.59 4.61 -4.30
CA ALA A 69 0.71 5.88 -3.59
C ALA A 69 0.31 5.79 -2.10
N GLY A 70 -0.52 4.82 -1.73
CA GLY A 70 -0.82 4.51 -0.34
C GLY A 70 0.41 4.05 0.45
N ALA A 71 1.31 3.28 -0.16
CA ALA A 71 2.57 2.89 0.47
C ALA A 71 3.47 4.09 0.76
N TRP A 72 3.50 5.09 -0.13
CA TRP A 72 4.28 6.33 0.07
C TRP A 72 3.74 7.17 1.23
N ARG A 73 2.40 7.25 1.37
CA ARG A 73 1.74 7.91 2.51
C ARG A 73 2.08 7.21 3.83
N MET A 74 1.96 5.87 3.85
CA MET A 74 2.30 5.07 5.03
C MET A 74 3.78 5.19 5.39
N ALA A 75 4.65 5.24 4.38
CA ALA A 75 6.08 5.50 4.58
C ALA A 75 6.32 6.88 5.22
N ALA A 76 5.66 7.93 4.74
CA ALA A 76 5.76 9.26 5.32
C ALA A 76 5.30 9.27 6.79
N LEU A 77 4.19 8.61 7.11
CA LEU A 77 3.69 8.47 8.47
C LEU A 77 4.60 7.63 9.38
N ALA A 78 5.42 6.74 8.82
CA ALA A 78 6.37 5.94 9.60
C ALA A 78 7.64 6.69 9.99
N THR A 79 7.89 7.89 9.43
CA THR A 79 9.07 8.70 9.78
C THR A 79 8.98 9.26 11.21
N ALA A 80 10.09 9.79 11.72
CA ALA A 80 10.12 10.51 13.00
C ALA A 80 9.35 11.85 12.92
N GLU A 81 9.30 12.46 11.74
CA GLU A 81 8.63 13.74 11.46
C GLU A 81 7.58 13.55 10.33
N PRO A 82 6.43 12.94 10.64
CA PRO A 82 5.43 12.58 9.61
C PRO A 82 4.89 13.78 8.84
N GLU A 83 4.65 14.89 9.50
CA GLU A 83 4.12 16.11 8.87
C GLU A 83 5.09 16.65 7.81
N ALA A 84 6.36 16.82 8.18
CA ALA A 84 7.38 17.30 7.27
C ALA A 84 7.61 16.32 6.10
N ALA A 85 7.50 15.01 6.36
CA ALA A 85 7.61 13.98 5.31
C ALA A 85 6.42 14.00 4.35
N LEU A 86 5.19 14.17 4.86
CA LEU A 86 3.99 14.32 4.03
C LEU A 86 4.05 15.59 3.17
N ASP A 87 4.48 16.72 3.73
CA ASP A 87 4.62 17.98 3.01
C ASP A 87 5.69 17.87 1.91
N ARG A 88 6.85 17.26 2.21
CA ARG A 88 7.88 16.98 1.19
C ARG A 88 7.33 16.07 0.08
N LEU A 89 6.60 15.01 0.46
CA LEU A 89 6.02 14.09 -0.51
C LEU A 89 5.00 14.79 -1.41
N CYS A 90 4.09 15.58 -0.85
CA CYS A 90 3.11 16.37 -1.60
C CYS A 90 3.81 17.34 -2.56
N ALA A 91 4.76 18.11 -2.06
CA ALA A 91 5.48 19.10 -2.85
C ALA A 91 6.28 18.44 -3.98
N ALA A 92 7.01 17.36 -3.70
CA ALA A 92 7.78 16.64 -4.71
C ALA A 92 6.87 16.00 -5.78
N TYR A 93 5.72 15.43 -5.35
CA TYR A 93 4.77 14.81 -6.27
C TYR A 93 4.11 15.84 -7.20
N ILE A 94 3.68 16.99 -6.67
CA ILE A 94 3.01 18.06 -7.46
C ILE A 94 3.96 18.70 -8.45
N ARG A 95 5.26 18.80 -8.10
CA ARG A 95 6.29 19.38 -9.00
C ARG A 95 6.70 18.46 -10.15
N GLN A 96 6.22 17.18 -10.18
CA GLN A 96 6.54 16.30 -11.30
C GLN A 96 5.99 16.87 -12.60
N SER A 97 6.85 16.95 -13.61
CA SER A 97 6.50 17.32 -14.97
C SER A 97 7.17 16.35 -15.93
N PHE A 98 6.45 15.95 -16.94
CA PHE A 98 6.91 15.03 -17.98
C PHE A 98 6.60 15.60 -19.35
N ASP A 99 7.38 15.20 -20.34
CA ASP A 99 7.02 15.40 -21.72
C ASP A 99 5.70 14.71 -22.06
N PRO A 100 5.00 15.08 -23.15
CA PRO A 100 3.68 14.55 -23.49
C PRO A 100 3.61 13.01 -23.62
N ASP A 101 4.72 12.36 -23.96
CA ASP A 101 4.81 10.89 -24.11
C ASP A 101 6.11 10.36 -23.47
N PRO A 102 6.22 10.38 -22.12
CA PRO A 102 7.43 9.94 -21.46
C PRO A 102 7.56 8.42 -21.53
N SER A 103 8.76 7.92 -21.78
CA SER A 103 9.03 6.49 -21.72
C SER A 103 8.90 5.95 -20.29
N PRO A 104 8.54 4.67 -20.08
CA PRO A 104 8.51 4.05 -18.77
C PRO A 104 9.82 4.18 -17.98
N ALA A 105 10.95 4.14 -18.68
CA ALA A 105 12.27 4.34 -18.09
C ALA A 105 12.46 5.75 -17.52
N GLU A 106 11.99 6.78 -18.21
CA GLU A 106 12.03 8.17 -17.75
C GLU A 106 11.16 8.37 -16.52
N VAL A 107 9.93 7.88 -16.55
CA VAL A 107 9.01 7.93 -15.42
C VAL A 107 9.62 7.22 -14.20
N THR A 108 10.12 6.00 -14.39
CA THR A 108 10.75 5.21 -13.33
C THR A 108 11.94 5.96 -12.71
N ARG A 109 12.82 6.55 -13.54
CA ARG A 109 13.95 7.35 -13.04
C ARG A 109 13.50 8.59 -12.28
N ALA A 110 12.46 9.29 -12.73
CA ALA A 110 11.93 10.47 -12.07
C ALA A 110 11.38 10.14 -10.69
N TYR A 111 10.57 9.09 -10.57
CA TYR A 111 10.02 8.67 -9.28
C TYR A 111 11.07 8.06 -8.35
N ARG A 112 12.09 7.40 -8.88
CA ARG A 112 13.25 6.96 -8.08
C ARG A 112 13.98 8.15 -7.44
N ARG A 113 14.18 9.24 -8.17
CA ARG A 113 14.75 10.48 -7.62
C ARG A 113 13.84 11.10 -6.56
N LEU A 114 12.54 11.21 -6.87
CA LEU A 114 11.54 11.73 -5.94
C LEU A 114 11.58 10.98 -4.60
N LEU A 115 11.52 9.65 -4.63
CA LEU A 115 11.51 8.86 -3.40
C LEU A 115 12.79 9.00 -2.58
N ARG A 116 13.94 9.12 -3.23
CA ARG A 116 15.23 9.40 -2.54
C ARG A 116 15.29 10.81 -1.94
N GLU A 117 14.70 11.79 -2.61
CA GLU A 117 14.58 13.16 -2.10
C GLU A 117 13.68 13.23 -0.86
N VAL A 118 12.52 12.56 -0.93
CA VAL A 118 11.52 12.56 0.15
C VAL A 118 11.98 11.74 1.36
N PHE A 119 12.62 10.61 1.11
CA PHE A 119 13.07 9.65 2.13
C PHE A 119 14.60 9.41 2.04
N PRO A 120 15.45 10.38 2.36
CA PRO A 120 16.89 10.16 2.36
C PRO A 120 17.30 9.06 3.35
N ASN A 121 18.46 8.43 3.13
CA ASN A 121 18.90 7.23 3.86
C ASN A 121 18.80 7.30 5.40
N PRO A 122 19.14 8.41 6.09
CA PRO A 122 18.95 8.46 7.54
C PRO A 122 17.50 8.32 7.96
N ILE A 123 16.55 8.93 7.23
CA ILE A 123 15.12 8.83 7.48
C ILE A 123 14.64 7.40 7.20
N ALA A 124 15.13 6.78 6.13
CA ALA A 124 14.78 5.40 5.76
C ALA A 124 15.11 4.39 6.89
N GLY A 125 16.24 4.54 7.54
CA GLY A 125 16.62 3.71 8.70
C GLY A 125 15.65 3.89 9.88
N HIS A 126 15.33 5.11 10.24
CA HIS A 126 14.43 5.42 11.35
C HIS A 126 13.01 4.92 11.14
N MET A 127 12.50 4.92 9.89
CA MET A 127 11.16 4.41 9.57
C MET A 127 10.99 2.94 9.95
N LEU A 128 12.04 2.13 9.82
CA LEU A 128 12.00 0.69 10.06
C LEU A 128 12.18 0.33 11.54
N THR A 129 12.72 1.25 12.33
CA THR A 129 12.93 1.10 13.79
C THR A 129 11.92 1.86 14.63
N ASN A 130 10.90 2.45 14.01
CA ASN A 130 9.87 3.22 14.72
C ASN A 130 9.15 2.35 15.77
N LEU A 131 9.08 2.85 17.01
CA LEU A 131 8.51 2.11 18.15
C LEU A 131 6.98 2.18 18.22
N GLU A 132 6.38 3.18 17.56
CA GLU A 132 4.93 3.38 17.54
C GLU A 132 4.26 2.72 16.33
N ARG A 133 4.99 2.63 15.22
CA ARG A 133 4.43 2.30 13.91
C ARG A 133 5.28 1.26 13.19
N HIS A 134 4.62 0.32 12.54
CA HIS A 134 5.26 -0.74 11.78
C HIS A 134 4.87 -0.66 10.31
N LEU A 135 5.82 -0.31 9.44
CA LEU A 135 5.60 -0.12 8.01
C LEU A 135 5.52 -1.45 7.26
N GLY A 136 4.47 -1.60 6.45
CA GLY A 136 4.29 -2.67 5.48
C GLY A 136 4.03 -2.12 4.08
N VAL A 137 4.79 -2.58 3.10
CA VAL A 137 4.70 -2.18 1.70
C VAL A 137 4.21 -3.35 0.87
N ILE A 138 3.07 -3.19 0.21
CA ILE A 138 2.51 -4.18 -0.69
C ILE A 138 3.02 -3.93 -2.11
N VAL A 139 3.51 -4.99 -2.73
CA VAL A 139 3.93 -5.03 -4.14
C VAL A 139 3.36 -6.26 -4.82
N SER A 140 3.27 -6.25 -6.15
CA SER A 140 2.81 -7.39 -6.94
C SER A 140 3.96 -7.97 -7.74
N ARG A 141 4.35 -9.22 -7.47
CA ARG A 141 5.39 -9.93 -8.21
C ARG A 141 4.81 -10.65 -9.41
N ALA A 142 5.33 -10.40 -10.61
CA ALA A 142 4.97 -11.17 -11.79
C ALA A 142 5.38 -12.64 -11.65
N VAL A 143 4.51 -13.55 -12.05
CA VAL A 143 4.80 -14.98 -12.12
C VAL A 143 5.46 -15.28 -13.46
N GLY A 144 6.75 -15.65 -13.42
CA GLY A 144 7.60 -15.77 -14.59
C GLY A 144 8.25 -14.44 -14.98
N ALA A 145 8.91 -14.43 -16.14
CA ALA A 145 9.58 -13.24 -16.65
C ALA A 145 8.58 -12.19 -17.14
N TRP A 146 8.82 -10.93 -16.82
CA TRP A 146 8.05 -9.82 -17.38
C TRP A 146 8.25 -9.71 -18.88
N PRO A 147 7.18 -9.65 -19.68
CA PRO A 147 7.30 -9.57 -21.13
C PRO A 147 7.96 -8.25 -21.57
N LYS A 148 8.97 -8.36 -22.43
CA LYS A 148 9.71 -7.19 -22.94
C LYS A 148 8.89 -6.34 -23.93
N HIS A 149 7.98 -6.97 -24.66
CA HIS A 149 7.16 -6.31 -25.68
C HIS A 149 5.76 -5.99 -25.14
N ARG A 150 5.20 -4.85 -25.55
CA ARG A 150 3.87 -4.39 -25.14
C ARG A 150 2.77 -5.42 -25.46
N SER A 151 2.87 -6.13 -26.59
CA SER A 151 1.92 -7.20 -26.92
C SER A 151 1.92 -8.34 -25.92
N GLY A 152 3.09 -8.75 -25.44
CA GLY A 152 3.22 -9.77 -24.40
C GLY A 152 2.66 -9.30 -23.05
N GLN A 153 2.86 -8.02 -22.69
CA GLN A 153 2.28 -7.43 -21.50
C GLN A 153 0.75 -7.41 -21.60
N LEU A 154 0.19 -6.99 -22.71
CA LEU A 154 -1.26 -7.00 -22.95
C LEU A 154 -1.84 -8.41 -22.85
N LEU A 155 -1.16 -9.42 -23.41
CA LEU A 155 -1.59 -10.82 -23.29
C LEU A 155 -1.56 -11.31 -21.84
N LEU A 156 -0.50 -10.97 -21.08
CA LEU A 156 -0.41 -11.29 -19.65
C LEU A 156 -1.58 -10.67 -18.87
N PHE A 157 -1.91 -9.39 -19.13
CA PHE A 157 -3.04 -8.72 -18.48
C PHE A 157 -4.39 -9.30 -18.90
N ALA A 158 -4.59 -9.61 -20.17
CA ALA A 158 -5.81 -10.25 -20.64
C ALA A 158 -6.02 -11.63 -19.98
N ARG A 159 -4.95 -12.42 -19.88
CA ARG A 159 -4.97 -13.71 -19.17
C ARG A 159 -5.27 -13.51 -17.67
N ALA A 160 -4.62 -12.57 -17.01
CA ALA A 160 -4.84 -12.28 -15.61
C ALA A 160 -6.28 -11.84 -15.36
N PHE A 161 -6.83 -10.97 -16.20
CA PHE A 161 -8.23 -10.55 -16.15
C PHE A 161 -9.18 -11.73 -16.30
N ALA A 162 -9.01 -12.55 -17.36
CA ALA A 162 -9.87 -13.70 -17.62
C ALA A 162 -9.83 -14.71 -16.46
N THR A 163 -8.64 -15.07 -15.98
CA THR A 163 -8.50 -16.03 -14.86
C THR A 163 -9.05 -15.46 -13.56
N ASN A 164 -8.89 -14.16 -13.30
CA ASN A 164 -9.47 -13.49 -12.13
C ASN A 164 -11.01 -13.40 -12.24
N ALA A 165 -11.54 -13.11 -13.42
CA ALA A 165 -13.00 -13.03 -13.64
C ALA A 165 -13.68 -14.38 -13.38
N LEU A 166 -13.02 -15.50 -13.74
CA LEU A 166 -13.52 -16.86 -13.46
C LEU A 166 -13.44 -17.22 -11.98
N HIS A 167 -12.32 -16.89 -11.31
CA HIS A 167 -12.13 -17.19 -9.89
C HIS A 167 -11.17 -16.19 -9.22
N PRO A 168 -11.45 -15.70 -7.99
CA PRO A 168 -10.59 -14.73 -7.29
C PRO A 168 -9.13 -15.16 -7.17
N SER A 169 -8.88 -16.44 -6.88
CA SER A 169 -7.52 -16.99 -6.79
C SER A 169 -6.82 -17.13 -8.15
N GLY A 170 -7.53 -16.93 -9.27
CA GLY A 170 -6.97 -17.01 -10.62
C GLY A 170 -5.89 -15.97 -10.89
N LEU A 171 -5.96 -14.82 -10.22
CA LEU A 171 -4.97 -13.77 -10.32
C LEU A 171 -3.57 -14.24 -9.88
N ALA A 172 -3.49 -15.11 -8.87
CA ALA A 172 -2.25 -15.66 -8.34
C ALA A 172 -1.43 -16.47 -9.37
N ARG A 173 -2.05 -16.88 -10.49
CA ARG A 173 -1.36 -17.54 -11.62
C ARG A 173 -0.53 -16.58 -12.45
N SER A 174 -0.79 -15.28 -12.37
CA SER A 174 -0.11 -14.23 -13.12
C SER A 174 0.66 -13.27 -12.22
N PHE A 175 0.13 -12.96 -11.04
CA PHE A 175 0.72 -12.02 -10.10
C PHE A 175 0.60 -12.55 -8.67
N ARG A 176 1.69 -12.51 -7.92
CA ARG A 176 1.71 -12.83 -6.49
C ARG A 176 1.80 -11.56 -5.65
N ARG A 177 0.92 -11.44 -4.68
CA ARG A 177 1.01 -10.43 -3.64
C ARG A 177 2.26 -10.66 -2.81
N THR A 178 3.02 -9.62 -2.54
CA THR A 178 4.18 -9.67 -1.65
C THR A 178 4.09 -8.51 -0.66
N LEU A 179 4.18 -8.83 0.62
CA LEU A 179 4.32 -7.85 1.70
C LEU A 179 5.79 -7.73 2.06
N LEU A 180 6.32 -6.50 2.04
CA LEU A 180 7.62 -6.19 2.62
C LEU A 180 7.42 -5.46 3.94
N CYS A 181 8.06 -5.93 5.03
CA CYS A 181 8.02 -5.29 6.35
C CYS A 181 9.32 -5.54 7.11
N ALA A 182 9.64 -4.64 8.07
CA ALA A 182 10.93 -4.69 8.78
C ALA A 182 11.13 -6.00 9.57
N HIS A 183 10.06 -6.55 10.12
CA HIS A 183 10.08 -7.74 10.96
C HIS A 183 9.03 -8.76 10.51
N PRO A 184 9.28 -9.54 9.44
CA PRO A 184 8.31 -10.48 8.89
C PRO A 184 7.73 -11.47 9.91
N GLY A 185 8.56 -11.96 10.83
CA GLY A 185 8.16 -12.94 11.85
C GLY A 185 7.23 -12.38 12.95
N THR A 186 7.13 -11.08 13.08
CA THR A 186 6.24 -10.41 14.06
C THR A 186 5.00 -9.80 13.41
N TRP A 187 4.79 -10.01 12.11
CA TRP A 187 3.57 -9.57 11.46
C TRP A 187 2.38 -10.38 11.98
N PRO A 188 1.29 -9.74 12.47
CA PRO A 188 0.25 -10.43 13.26
C PRO A 188 -0.53 -11.50 12.49
N LEU A 189 -0.63 -11.38 11.17
CA LEU A 189 -1.28 -12.37 10.32
C LEU A 189 -0.34 -12.85 9.23
N SER A 190 -0.46 -14.13 8.87
CA SER A 190 0.15 -14.63 7.64
C SER A 190 -0.62 -14.08 6.45
N PRO A 191 -0.10 -13.07 5.75
CA PRO A 191 -0.79 -12.54 4.58
C PRO A 191 -0.85 -13.61 3.49
N SER A 192 -1.93 -13.62 2.72
CA SER A 192 -1.96 -14.43 1.50
C SER A 192 -0.89 -13.93 0.53
N GLY A 193 0.09 -14.76 0.21
CA GLY A 193 1.20 -14.40 -0.67
C GLY A 193 2.57 -14.52 0.00
N ASP A 194 3.55 -13.89 -0.62
CA ASP A 194 4.93 -13.90 -0.13
C ASP A 194 5.13 -12.80 0.93
N VAL A 195 6.03 -13.04 1.88
CA VAL A 195 6.51 -12.02 2.83
C VAL A 195 8.01 -11.91 2.69
N ALA A 196 8.53 -10.68 2.70
CA ALA A 196 9.94 -10.41 2.56
C ALA A 196 10.40 -9.30 3.53
N PRO A 197 11.68 -9.27 3.91
CA PRO A 197 12.19 -8.22 4.76
C PRO A 197 12.25 -6.88 4.01
N LEU A 198 11.78 -5.83 4.68
CA LEU A 198 11.99 -4.44 4.30
C LEU A 198 13.21 -3.93 5.06
N THR A 199 14.24 -3.50 4.35
CA THR A 199 15.51 -3.03 4.91
C THR A 199 15.83 -1.61 4.41
N PRO A 200 16.75 -0.87 5.06
CA PRO A 200 17.15 0.45 4.55
C PRO A 200 17.66 0.40 3.11
N GLU A 201 18.31 -0.70 2.71
CA GLU A 201 18.89 -0.88 1.38
C GLU A 201 17.83 -1.08 0.29
N ASN A 202 16.71 -1.76 0.61
CA ASN A 202 15.67 -2.06 -0.38
C ASN A 202 14.42 -1.19 -0.27
N LEU A 203 14.31 -0.32 0.73
CA LEU A 203 13.13 0.52 0.98
C LEU A 203 12.71 1.34 -0.26
N HIS A 204 13.66 2.03 -0.89
CA HIS A 204 13.35 2.86 -2.05
C HIS A 204 12.86 2.01 -3.24
N ASP A 205 13.46 0.85 -3.46
CA ASP A 205 13.02 -0.06 -4.52
C ASP A 205 11.65 -0.67 -4.20
N ALA A 206 11.37 -0.98 -2.94
CA ALA A 206 10.07 -1.46 -2.49
C ALA A 206 8.98 -0.39 -2.69
N LEU A 207 9.23 0.86 -2.30
CA LEU A 207 8.30 1.97 -2.49
C LEU A 207 8.10 2.28 -3.98
N LEU A 208 9.19 2.28 -4.77
CA LEU A 208 9.10 2.47 -6.21
C LEU A 208 8.29 1.35 -6.87
N ALA A 209 8.59 0.09 -6.55
CA ALA A 209 7.85 -1.07 -7.05
C ALA A 209 6.36 -0.98 -6.72
N SER A 210 6.04 -0.60 -5.47
CA SER A 210 4.66 -0.43 -5.03
C SER A 210 3.86 0.58 -5.85
N GLY A 211 4.53 1.61 -6.39
CA GLY A 211 3.92 2.61 -7.28
C GLY A 211 4.15 2.38 -8.77
N SER A 212 4.81 1.28 -9.16
CA SER A 212 5.15 1.01 -10.56
C SER A 212 3.95 0.47 -11.36
N VAL A 213 3.08 1.40 -11.76
CA VAL A 213 1.89 1.08 -12.58
C VAL A 213 2.32 0.48 -13.91
N PRO A 214 1.84 -0.72 -14.26
CA PRO A 214 2.17 -1.38 -15.51
C PRO A 214 1.85 -0.53 -16.73
N GLY A 215 2.79 -0.49 -17.68
CA GLY A 215 2.67 0.32 -18.91
C GLY A 215 3.17 1.76 -18.76
N TYR A 216 3.21 2.30 -17.53
CA TYR A 216 3.76 3.63 -17.24
C TYR A 216 5.15 3.57 -16.60
N PHE A 217 5.49 2.47 -15.94
CA PHE A 217 6.77 2.25 -15.27
C PHE A 217 7.44 0.99 -15.78
N GLU A 218 8.75 0.93 -15.65
CA GLU A 218 9.47 -0.33 -15.70
C GLU A 218 9.24 -1.12 -14.40
N PRO A 219 9.24 -2.47 -14.46
CA PRO A 219 9.21 -3.28 -13.25
C PRO A 219 10.51 -3.09 -12.46
N VAL A 220 10.41 -3.29 -11.16
CA VAL A 220 11.53 -3.11 -10.22
C VAL A 220 11.95 -4.46 -9.67
N ARG A 221 13.25 -4.68 -9.46
CA ARG A 221 13.78 -5.81 -8.69
C ARG A 221 14.12 -5.33 -7.29
N ILE A 222 13.77 -6.14 -6.29
CA ILE A 222 13.92 -5.79 -4.88
C ILE A 222 14.92 -6.75 -4.26
N ALA A 223 16.03 -6.22 -3.76
CA ALA A 223 17.05 -7.02 -3.07
C ALA A 223 16.48 -7.64 -1.78
N GLY A 224 16.81 -8.91 -1.51
CA GLY A 224 16.33 -9.62 -0.33
C GLY A 224 14.88 -10.12 -0.39
N ALA A 225 14.14 -9.79 -1.46
CA ALA A 225 12.82 -10.35 -1.75
C ALA A 225 12.93 -11.54 -2.73
N PRO A 226 11.90 -12.40 -2.85
CA PRO A 226 11.87 -13.46 -3.85
C PRO A 226 12.19 -12.94 -5.26
N ALA A 227 13.04 -13.65 -5.99
CA ALA A 227 13.48 -13.21 -7.32
C ALA A 227 12.29 -13.00 -8.27
N GLY A 228 12.31 -11.90 -9.02
CA GLY A 228 11.26 -11.56 -9.98
C GLY A 228 11.18 -10.08 -10.28
N ASP A 229 10.21 -9.74 -11.13
CA ASP A 229 9.88 -8.39 -11.53
C ASP A 229 8.66 -7.92 -10.72
N TYR A 230 8.81 -6.81 -10.00
CA TYR A 230 7.82 -6.25 -9.10
C TYR A 230 7.14 -5.02 -9.71
N LEU A 231 5.85 -4.92 -9.47
CA LEU A 231 4.94 -3.93 -10.02
C LEU A 231 4.05 -3.35 -8.92
N ASP A 232 3.20 -2.39 -9.28
CA ASP A 232 2.25 -1.72 -8.40
C ASP A 232 1.47 -2.72 -7.53
N GLY A 233 1.47 -2.45 -6.22
CA GLY A 233 0.79 -3.28 -5.23
C GLY A 233 -0.70 -3.42 -5.47
N GLY A 234 -1.33 -2.38 -6.05
CA GLY A 234 -2.74 -2.38 -6.38
C GLY A 234 -3.17 -3.40 -7.45
N VAL A 235 -2.21 -3.97 -8.20
CA VAL A 235 -2.50 -5.07 -9.15
C VAL A 235 -3.11 -6.25 -8.41
N THR A 236 -2.55 -6.63 -7.24
CA THR A 236 -3.03 -7.77 -6.43
C THR A 236 -3.84 -7.36 -5.20
N ASP A 237 -3.65 -6.12 -4.70
CA ASP A 237 -4.30 -5.64 -3.47
C ASP A 237 -4.63 -4.15 -3.57
N TYR A 238 -5.71 -3.83 -4.29
CA TYR A 238 -6.03 -2.46 -4.68
C TYR A 238 -6.49 -1.59 -3.51
N HIS A 239 -7.42 -2.08 -2.69
CA HIS A 239 -7.93 -1.36 -1.52
C HIS A 239 -7.55 -2.03 -0.20
N LEU A 240 -6.55 -2.92 -0.21
CA LEU A 240 -6.12 -3.64 0.99
C LEU A 240 -7.30 -4.33 1.69
N ALA A 241 -8.10 -5.03 0.87
CA ALA A 241 -9.31 -5.71 1.32
C ALA A 241 -9.03 -7.02 2.07
N GLN A 242 -7.76 -7.42 2.21
CA GLN A 242 -7.35 -8.57 3.00
C GLN A 242 -7.09 -8.16 4.44
N PRO A 243 -7.39 -9.01 5.42
CA PRO A 243 -7.05 -8.74 6.81
C PRO A 243 -5.55 -8.46 6.96
N VAL A 244 -5.21 -7.41 7.69
CA VAL A 244 -3.81 -7.02 7.98
C VAL A 244 -3.44 -7.28 9.42
N THR A 245 -4.43 -7.49 10.29
CA THR A 245 -4.30 -7.76 11.71
C THR A 245 -5.51 -8.54 12.22
N ASP A 246 -5.36 -9.27 13.31
CA ASP A 246 -6.43 -9.91 14.08
C ASP A 246 -7.06 -8.97 15.11
N ARG A 247 -6.45 -7.80 15.33
CA ARG A 247 -6.92 -6.79 16.27
C ARG A 247 -8.00 -5.90 15.64
N PRO A 248 -9.00 -5.46 16.41
CA PRO A 248 -10.07 -4.61 15.93
C PRO A 248 -9.59 -3.18 15.62
N ILE A 249 -10.38 -2.45 14.88
CA ILE A 249 -10.22 -1.05 14.45
C ILE A 249 -9.05 -0.89 13.48
N VAL A 250 -9.34 -1.24 12.24
CA VAL A 250 -8.51 -0.90 11.07
C VAL A 250 -9.10 0.33 10.40
N LEU A 251 -8.32 1.39 10.25
CA LEU A 251 -8.73 2.59 9.53
C LEU A 251 -8.42 2.43 8.04
N LEU A 252 -9.45 2.56 7.20
CA LEU A 252 -9.35 2.55 5.74
C LEU A 252 -9.85 3.87 5.15
N PRO A 253 -9.01 4.89 4.98
CA PRO A 253 -9.38 6.09 4.22
C PRO A 253 -9.65 5.72 2.76
N HIS A 254 -10.89 5.95 2.31
CA HIS A 254 -11.34 5.51 1.00
C HIS A 254 -12.06 6.63 0.24
N HIS A 255 -11.89 6.68 -1.08
CA HIS A 255 -12.41 7.78 -1.91
C HIS A 255 -13.67 7.42 -2.71
N GLY A 256 -14.22 6.23 -2.53
CA GLY A 256 -15.38 5.76 -3.29
C GLY A 256 -16.28 4.83 -2.47
N PRO A 257 -17.49 4.56 -2.94
CA PRO A 257 -18.46 3.74 -2.21
C PRO A 257 -18.14 2.24 -2.25
N ARG A 258 -17.26 1.80 -3.15
CA ARG A 258 -16.96 0.40 -3.40
C ARG A 258 -15.51 0.07 -3.09
N VAL A 259 -15.30 -0.97 -2.30
CA VAL A 259 -14.00 -1.59 -2.05
C VAL A 259 -13.75 -2.67 -3.10
N ALA A 260 -12.62 -2.62 -3.79
CA ALA A 260 -12.19 -3.62 -4.76
C ALA A 260 -10.92 -4.32 -4.26
N ALA A 261 -10.90 -5.66 -4.30
CA ALA A 261 -9.78 -6.43 -3.80
C ALA A 261 -8.52 -6.25 -4.67
N SER A 262 -8.66 -6.27 -5.99
CA SER A 262 -7.56 -6.07 -6.92
C SER A 262 -7.88 -5.00 -7.97
N TRP A 263 -6.87 -4.56 -8.71
CA TRP A 263 -7.07 -3.64 -9.84
C TRP A 263 -8.03 -4.22 -10.88
N PHE A 264 -8.00 -5.54 -11.10
CA PHE A 264 -8.88 -6.23 -12.04
C PHE A 264 -10.34 -6.26 -11.54
N ASP A 265 -10.57 -6.44 -10.23
CA ASP A 265 -11.91 -6.48 -9.63
C ASP A 265 -12.66 -5.16 -9.75
N LYS A 266 -11.93 -4.07 -9.92
CA LYS A 266 -12.48 -2.74 -10.19
C LYS A 266 -13.40 -2.73 -11.42
N HIS A 267 -13.11 -3.59 -12.40
CA HIS A 267 -13.84 -3.71 -13.67
C HIS A 267 -14.89 -4.84 -13.65
N LEU A 268 -15.06 -5.54 -12.53
CA LEU A 268 -16.00 -6.63 -12.36
C LEU A 268 -17.14 -6.19 -11.40
N PRO A 269 -18.25 -5.63 -11.92
CA PRO A 269 -19.31 -5.06 -11.07
C PRO A 269 -19.98 -6.08 -10.14
N TRP A 270 -19.97 -7.35 -10.50
CA TRP A 270 -20.49 -8.46 -9.69
C TRP A 270 -19.53 -8.92 -8.59
N ARG A 271 -18.27 -8.47 -8.62
CA ARG A 271 -17.28 -8.83 -7.63
C ARG A 271 -17.33 -7.84 -6.47
N ASN A 272 -18.04 -8.18 -5.42
CA ASN A 272 -18.03 -7.41 -4.18
C ASN A 272 -16.94 -7.95 -3.26
N SER A 273 -16.24 -7.07 -2.54
CA SER A 273 -15.47 -7.48 -1.38
C SER A 273 -16.44 -8.13 -0.39
N SER A 274 -16.11 -9.29 0.14
CA SER A 274 -16.99 -9.97 1.09
C SER A 274 -17.23 -9.04 2.30
N ALA A 275 -18.44 -9.11 2.87
CA ALA A 275 -18.77 -8.35 4.07
C ALA A 275 -17.78 -8.67 5.22
N GLU A 276 -17.31 -9.93 5.29
CA GLU A 276 -16.31 -10.41 6.25
C GLU A 276 -15.00 -9.63 6.23
N LEU A 277 -14.55 -9.15 5.04
CA LEU A 277 -13.33 -8.35 4.91
C LEU A 277 -13.49 -6.89 5.39
N LEU A 278 -14.72 -6.47 5.68
CA LEU A 278 -15.07 -5.11 6.10
C LEU A 278 -15.69 -5.09 7.51
N GLU A 279 -15.54 -6.18 8.28
CA GLU A 279 -16.09 -6.28 9.64
C GLU A 279 -15.27 -5.52 10.69
N ASP A 280 -14.00 -5.21 10.40
CA ASP A 280 -13.05 -4.55 11.31
C ASP A 280 -12.85 -3.04 11.04
#